data_c3f06a171560e1a48d6bcdc021ec9bb0
#
_entry.id   c3f06a171560e1a48d6bcdc021ec9bb0
#
_cell.length_a   1.000
_cell.length_b   1.000
_cell.length_c   1.000
_cell.angle_alpha   90.00
_cell.angle_beta   90.00
_cell.angle_gamma   90.00
#
_symmetry.space_group_name_H-M   'P 1'
#
loop_
_entity.id
_entity.type
_entity.pdbx_description
1 polymer ?
#
loop_
_entity_poly.entity_id
_entity_poly.type
_entity_poly.pdbx_seq_one_letter_code
_entity_poly.pdbx_strand_id
1 'polypeptide(L)'
;CRNGCTEELYIAKSIMQVFSEKLRQKMQDVSETELQESVLTDLVNDCREEIAKLICPKCGAPLFFNTLEATRYREEGYLGNWQMYMKWLQGSVNKKLWVIEAGAGMSLPSVIRWPFEKTVYYNQKSSLYRIHHTFHQVNHEIAERSCGIEASAVSFFKDMKDGEAVL
;
A
#
# COMPACT_ATOMS: atom_id res chain seq x y z
N CYS A 1 -15.82 -9.79 -11.37
CA CYS A 1 -16.24 -11.08 -11.90
C CYS A 1 -15.48 -11.44 -13.17
N ARG A 2 -14.97 -12.69 -13.27
CA ARG A 2 -14.20 -13.17 -14.43
C ARG A 2 -15.02 -13.10 -15.74
N ASN A 3 -16.29 -13.38 -15.67
CA ASN A 3 -17.20 -13.33 -16.84
C ASN A 3 -17.70 -11.92 -17.13
N GLY A 4 -17.37 -10.92 -16.31
CA GLY A 4 -17.83 -9.55 -16.50
C GLY A 4 -19.32 -9.32 -16.34
N CYS A 5 -20.03 -10.19 -15.63
CA CYS A 5 -21.48 -10.10 -15.45
C CYS A 5 -21.90 -9.02 -14.42
N THR A 6 -20.98 -8.45 -13.70
CA THR A 6 -21.20 -7.36 -12.74
C THR A 6 -20.01 -6.40 -12.74
N GLU A 7 -20.29 -5.13 -12.58
CA GLU A 7 -19.31 -4.06 -12.39
C GLU A 7 -19.14 -3.71 -10.91
N GLU A 8 -19.97 -4.31 -10.04
CA GLU A 8 -19.90 -4.09 -8.60
C GLU A 8 -18.57 -4.59 -8.03
N LEU A 9 -17.98 -3.80 -7.15
CA LEU A 9 -16.83 -4.17 -6.33
C LEU A 9 -17.33 -4.70 -4.99
N TYR A 10 -16.82 -5.86 -4.60
CA TYR A 10 -17.12 -6.48 -3.31
C TYR A 10 -15.97 -6.24 -2.35
N ILE A 11 -16.29 -5.83 -1.12
CA ILE A 11 -15.28 -5.60 -0.09
C ILE A 11 -14.76 -6.94 0.41
N ALA A 12 -13.47 -7.18 0.23
CA ALA A 12 -12.80 -8.40 0.68
C ALA A 12 -12.42 -8.41 2.18
N LYS A 13 -12.92 -7.44 2.97
CA LYS A 13 -12.50 -7.24 4.37
C LYS A 13 -12.64 -8.50 5.23
N SER A 14 -13.79 -9.16 5.19
CA SER A 14 -14.02 -10.38 5.98
C SER A 14 -13.09 -11.53 5.58
N ILE A 15 -12.82 -11.67 4.30
CA ILE A 15 -11.93 -12.69 3.75
C ILE A 15 -10.49 -12.39 4.15
N MET A 16 -10.07 -11.13 4.06
CA MET A 16 -8.74 -10.71 4.48
C MET A 16 -8.53 -10.84 5.99
N GLN A 17 -9.59 -10.69 6.79
CA GLN A 17 -9.53 -10.96 8.23
C GLN A 17 -9.29 -12.45 8.50
N VAL A 18 -10.07 -13.33 7.89
CA VAL A 18 -9.90 -14.79 8.00
C VAL A 18 -8.50 -15.21 7.53
N PHE A 19 -8.04 -14.66 6.39
CA PHE A 19 -6.70 -14.90 5.88
C PHE A 19 -5.62 -14.48 6.88
N SER A 20 -5.73 -13.27 7.44
CA SER A 20 -4.76 -12.74 8.41
C SER A 20 -4.71 -13.56 9.69
N GLU A 21 -5.86 -14.01 10.18
CA GLU A 21 -5.95 -14.87 11.37
C GLU A 21 -5.30 -16.22 11.15
N LYS A 22 -5.61 -16.88 10.02
CA LYS A 22 -5.00 -18.17 9.65
C LYS A 22 -3.48 -18.05 9.46
N LEU A 23 -3.03 -17.02 8.75
CA LEU A 23 -1.61 -16.76 8.54
C LEU A 23 -0.91 -16.54 9.89
N ARG A 24 -1.49 -15.74 10.77
CA ARG A 24 -0.95 -15.50 12.12
C ARG A 24 -0.85 -16.78 12.93
N GLN A 25 -1.87 -17.64 12.89
CA GLN A 25 -1.85 -18.94 13.58
C GLN A 25 -0.71 -19.82 13.07
N LYS A 26 -0.57 -19.96 11.74
CA LYS A 26 0.51 -20.74 11.13
C LYS A 26 1.90 -20.18 11.42
N MET A 27 2.04 -18.86 11.55
CA MET A 27 3.30 -18.21 11.87
C MET A 27 3.70 -18.35 13.35
N GLN A 28 2.79 -18.67 14.26
CA GLN A 28 3.13 -18.87 15.68
C GLN A 28 4.07 -20.06 15.92
N ASP A 29 4.01 -21.04 15.02
CA ASP A 29 4.82 -22.27 15.10
C ASP A 29 6.16 -22.16 14.37
N VAL A 30 6.46 -21.01 13.74
CA VAL A 30 7.67 -20.76 12.95
C VAL A 30 8.57 -19.77 13.69
N SER A 31 9.80 -20.15 13.96
CA SER A 31 10.75 -19.24 14.60
C SER A 31 11.16 -18.10 13.65
N GLU A 32 11.50 -16.92 14.20
CA GLU A 32 11.94 -15.76 13.40
C GLU A 32 13.14 -16.07 12.50
N THR A 33 13.99 -17.00 12.89
CA THR A 33 15.16 -17.45 12.12
C THR A 33 14.83 -18.37 10.95
N GLU A 34 13.65 -19.00 10.97
CA GLU A 34 13.17 -19.90 9.91
C GLU A 34 12.27 -19.19 8.89
N LEU A 35 11.92 -17.92 9.13
CA LEU A 35 11.10 -17.09 8.25
C LEU A 35 11.89 -16.66 7.00
N GLN A 36 12.20 -17.61 6.13
CA GLN A 36 12.71 -17.34 4.79
C GLN A 36 11.56 -17.06 3.80
N GLU A 37 11.87 -16.39 2.72
CA GLU A 37 10.87 -16.01 1.68
C GLU A 37 10.10 -17.23 1.13
N SER A 38 10.78 -18.38 0.99
CA SER A 38 10.17 -19.63 0.56
C SER A 38 9.11 -20.12 1.56
N VAL A 39 9.43 -20.12 2.86
CA VAL A 39 8.52 -20.54 3.92
C VAL A 39 7.29 -19.63 3.99
N LEU A 40 7.48 -18.31 3.87
CA LEU A 40 6.38 -17.36 3.81
C LEU A 40 5.49 -17.60 2.58
N THR A 41 6.08 -17.90 1.44
CA THR A 41 5.33 -18.20 0.21
C THR A 41 4.47 -19.45 0.37
N ASP A 42 5.01 -20.51 0.96
CA ASP A 42 4.28 -21.75 1.21
C ASP A 42 3.13 -21.55 2.21
N LEU A 43 3.38 -20.84 3.32
CA LEU A 43 2.35 -20.49 4.30
C LEU A 43 1.21 -19.66 3.67
N VAL A 44 1.55 -18.70 2.81
CA VAL A 44 0.56 -17.89 2.09
C VAL A 44 -0.26 -18.75 1.13
N ASN A 45 0.37 -19.65 0.38
CA ASN A 45 -0.32 -20.55 -0.55
C ASN A 45 -1.26 -21.49 0.19
N ASP A 46 -0.83 -22.11 1.28
CA ASP A 46 -1.67 -22.95 2.14
C ASP A 46 -2.89 -22.19 2.66
N CYS A 47 -2.68 -20.96 3.15
CA CYS A 47 -3.80 -20.14 3.58
C CYS A 47 -4.78 -19.80 2.45
N ARG A 48 -4.28 -19.61 1.22
CA ARG A 48 -5.12 -19.33 0.04
C ARG A 48 -5.98 -20.53 -0.36
N GLU A 49 -5.47 -21.74 -0.22
CA GLU A 49 -6.23 -22.96 -0.53
C GLU A 49 -7.38 -23.22 0.46
N GLU A 50 -7.18 -22.83 1.71
CA GLU A 50 -8.17 -22.97 2.78
C GLU A 50 -9.26 -21.88 2.78
N ILE A 51 -9.08 -20.79 2.04
CA ILE A 51 -10.07 -19.72 1.98
C ILE A 51 -11.15 -20.07 0.95
N ALA A 52 -12.40 -19.87 1.34
CA ALA A 52 -13.54 -20.04 0.44
C ALA A 52 -13.31 -19.29 -0.87
N LYS A 53 -13.46 -19.99 -1.99
CA LYS A 53 -13.30 -19.39 -3.31
C LYS A 53 -14.24 -18.20 -3.45
N LEU A 54 -13.68 -17.04 -3.76
CA LEU A 54 -14.44 -15.85 -4.09
C LEU A 54 -15.21 -16.11 -5.38
N ILE A 55 -16.50 -16.27 -5.28
CA ILE A 55 -17.38 -16.52 -6.42
C ILE A 55 -18.35 -15.36 -6.63
N CYS A 56 -18.65 -15.07 -7.87
CA CYS A 56 -19.63 -14.07 -8.23
C CYS A 56 -21.04 -14.52 -7.84
N PRO A 57 -21.80 -13.72 -7.05
CA PRO A 57 -23.15 -14.10 -6.65
C PRO A 57 -24.16 -14.17 -7.81
N LYS A 58 -23.83 -13.56 -8.96
CA LYS A 58 -24.69 -13.56 -10.14
C LYS A 58 -24.49 -14.77 -11.06
N CYS A 59 -23.25 -15.25 -11.21
CA CYS A 59 -22.97 -16.31 -12.20
C CYS A 59 -22.07 -17.44 -11.68
N GLY A 60 -21.69 -17.43 -10.41
CA GLY A 60 -20.83 -18.47 -9.81
C GLY A 60 -19.36 -18.48 -10.30
N ALA A 61 -19.00 -17.62 -11.25
CA ALA A 61 -17.62 -17.55 -11.73
C ALA A 61 -16.68 -16.93 -10.68
N PRO A 62 -15.36 -17.23 -10.72
CA PRO A 62 -14.40 -16.63 -9.82
C PRO A 62 -14.39 -15.09 -9.88
N LEU A 63 -14.21 -14.46 -8.72
CA LEU A 63 -13.89 -13.04 -8.60
C LEU A 63 -12.39 -12.84 -8.65
N PHE A 64 -11.95 -11.68 -9.13
CA PHE A 64 -10.55 -11.25 -9.09
C PHE A 64 -10.37 -10.11 -8.12
N PHE A 65 -9.18 -9.99 -7.57
CA PHE A 65 -8.78 -8.72 -6.95
C PHE A 65 -8.71 -7.62 -8.01
N ASN A 66 -9.19 -6.44 -7.65
CA ASN A 66 -9.16 -5.27 -8.52
C ASN A 66 -7.79 -4.58 -8.40
N THR A 67 -6.77 -5.21 -8.95
CA THR A 67 -5.39 -4.72 -9.00
C THR A 67 -5.05 -4.24 -10.40
N LEU A 68 -3.91 -3.55 -10.57
CA LEU A 68 -3.41 -3.11 -11.87
C LEU A 68 -3.22 -4.24 -12.89
N GLU A 69 -2.99 -5.45 -12.41
CA GLU A 69 -2.82 -6.64 -13.26
C GLU A 69 -4.16 -7.27 -13.67
N ALA A 70 -5.27 -6.74 -13.13
CA ALA A 70 -6.59 -7.24 -13.47
C ALA A 70 -6.93 -6.91 -14.92
N THR A 71 -7.33 -7.91 -15.69
CA THR A 71 -7.74 -7.77 -17.11
C THR A 71 -8.89 -6.75 -17.29
N ARG A 72 -9.63 -6.49 -16.22
CA ARG A 72 -10.77 -5.55 -16.18
C ARG A 72 -10.71 -4.75 -14.88
N TYR A 73 -9.70 -3.90 -14.76
CA TYR A 73 -9.62 -2.96 -13.66
C TYR A 73 -10.83 -2.03 -13.65
N ARG A 74 -11.43 -1.83 -12.48
CA ARG A 74 -12.57 -0.96 -12.27
C ARG A 74 -12.22 0.13 -11.27
N GLU A 75 -12.31 1.37 -11.71
CA GLU A 75 -12.02 2.54 -10.86
C GLU A 75 -13.27 3.16 -10.24
N GLU A 76 -14.45 2.87 -10.79
CA GLU A 76 -15.72 3.48 -10.42
C GLU A 76 -16.01 3.36 -8.92
N GLY A 77 -15.65 2.23 -8.30
CA GLY A 77 -15.80 2.01 -6.87
C GLY A 77 -14.91 2.88 -5.98
N TYR A 78 -13.87 3.49 -6.54
CA TYR A 78 -12.93 4.35 -5.82
C TYR A 78 -13.11 5.84 -6.10
N LEU A 79 -13.87 6.20 -7.12
CA LEU A 79 -14.02 7.59 -7.55
C LEU A 79 -14.52 8.52 -6.45
N GLY A 80 -15.46 8.07 -5.61
CA GLY A 80 -15.95 8.86 -4.49
C GLY A 80 -14.85 9.17 -3.47
N ASN A 81 -14.04 8.18 -3.12
CA ASN A 81 -12.90 8.35 -2.21
C ASN A 81 -11.81 9.22 -2.84
N TRP A 82 -11.56 9.04 -4.14
CA TRP A 82 -10.63 9.87 -4.89
C TRP A 82 -11.04 11.34 -4.91
N GLN A 83 -12.31 11.63 -5.14
CA GLN A 83 -12.84 12.99 -5.10
C GLN A 83 -12.70 13.62 -3.70
N MET A 84 -12.97 12.87 -2.63
CA MET A 84 -12.76 13.34 -1.27
C MET A 84 -11.28 13.63 -0.99
N TYR A 85 -10.38 12.75 -1.42
CA TYR A 85 -8.94 12.95 -1.31
C TYR A 85 -8.49 14.21 -2.06
N MET A 86 -8.91 14.40 -3.30
CA MET A 86 -8.56 15.58 -4.11
C MET A 86 -9.07 16.87 -3.48
N LYS A 87 -10.29 16.87 -2.95
CA LYS A 87 -10.85 18.02 -2.23
C LYS A 87 -10.05 18.33 -0.96
N TRP A 88 -9.67 17.31 -0.21
CA TRP A 88 -8.82 17.46 0.97
C TRP A 88 -7.44 18.02 0.60
N LEU A 89 -6.82 17.49 -0.46
CA LEU A 89 -5.52 17.94 -0.94
C LEU A 89 -5.57 19.41 -1.39
N GLN A 90 -6.60 19.82 -2.14
CA GLN A 90 -6.85 21.21 -2.51
C GLN A 90 -6.99 22.10 -1.26
N GLY A 91 -7.69 21.63 -0.24
CA GLY A 91 -7.83 22.31 1.04
C GLY A 91 -6.56 22.41 1.87
N SER A 92 -5.52 21.66 1.53
CA SER A 92 -4.20 21.70 2.19
C SER A 92 -3.23 22.74 1.58
N VAL A 93 -3.59 23.35 0.45
CA VAL A 93 -2.76 24.38 -0.20
C VAL A 93 -2.49 25.54 0.76
N ASN A 94 -1.23 25.97 0.85
CA ASN A 94 -0.73 26.98 1.80
C ASN A 94 -0.83 26.62 3.29
N LYS A 95 -1.17 25.36 3.61
CA LYS A 95 -1.11 24.84 4.99
C LYS A 95 0.14 23.99 5.18
N LYS A 96 0.57 23.84 6.43
CA LYS A 96 1.61 22.87 6.78
C LYS A 96 1.09 21.47 6.45
N LEU A 97 1.86 20.76 5.63
CA LEU A 97 1.55 19.38 5.24
C LEU A 97 2.84 18.56 5.29
N TRP A 98 2.80 17.47 6.01
CA TRP A 98 3.87 16.49 5.98
C TRP A 98 3.45 15.32 5.11
N VAL A 99 4.24 15.06 4.10
CA VAL A 99 4.08 13.95 3.18
C VAL A 99 5.09 12.88 3.56
N ILE A 100 4.60 11.71 3.92
CA ILE A 100 5.44 10.57 4.29
C ILE A 100 5.27 9.49 3.22
N GLU A 101 6.35 9.17 2.54
CA GLU A 101 6.44 8.11 1.55
C GLU A 101 7.25 6.96 2.13
N ALA A 102 6.60 5.83 2.41
CA ALA A 102 7.20 4.67 3.05
C ALA A 102 7.23 3.47 2.10
N GLY A 103 8.42 3.01 1.72
CA GLY A 103 8.62 1.83 0.90
C GLY A 103 8.12 1.93 -0.54
N ALA A 104 7.80 3.12 -1.05
CA ALA A 104 7.34 3.29 -2.43
C ALA A 104 8.49 3.10 -3.42
N GLY A 105 8.43 2.03 -4.21
CA GLY A 105 9.41 1.70 -5.25
C GLY A 105 9.23 2.51 -6.54
N MET A 106 9.98 2.12 -7.57
CA MET A 106 9.97 2.74 -8.90
C MET A 106 9.12 2.01 -9.95
N SER A 107 8.36 0.98 -9.55
CA SER A 107 7.51 0.23 -10.49
C SER A 107 6.37 1.10 -11.05
N LEU A 108 5.79 1.96 -10.22
CA LEU A 108 4.70 2.87 -10.58
C LEU A 108 4.88 4.25 -9.93
N PRO A 109 5.92 5.00 -10.31
CA PRO A 109 6.24 6.28 -9.69
C PRO A 109 5.14 7.34 -9.90
N SER A 110 4.36 7.21 -10.96
CA SER A 110 3.24 8.11 -11.29
C SER A 110 2.08 8.05 -10.29
N VAL A 111 1.99 6.98 -9.48
CA VAL A 111 0.89 6.81 -8.53
C VAL A 111 1.17 7.49 -7.19
N ILE A 112 2.41 7.44 -6.70
CA ILE A 112 2.80 7.97 -5.38
C ILE A 112 3.91 9.02 -5.52
N ARG A 113 5.08 8.65 -6.05
CA ARG A 113 6.29 9.48 -5.99
C ARG A 113 6.12 10.84 -6.67
N TRP A 114 5.73 10.86 -7.92
CA TRP A 114 5.56 12.12 -8.68
C TRP A 114 4.41 12.99 -8.16
N PRO A 115 3.23 12.45 -7.81
CA PRO A 115 2.19 13.25 -7.17
C PRO A 115 2.62 13.87 -5.84
N PHE A 116 3.37 13.13 -5.02
CA PHE A 116 3.86 13.64 -3.74
C PHE A 116 4.91 14.71 -3.91
N GLU A 117 5.87 14.52 -4.82
CA GLU A 117 6.86 15.55 -5.18
C GLU A 117 6.17 16.81 -5.71
N LYS A 118 5.21 16.68 -6.62
CA LYS A 118 4.42 17.82 -7.11
C LYS A 118 3.66 18.53 -5.99
N THR A 119 3.07 17.79 -5.08
CA THR A 119 2.37 18.35 -3.93
C THR A 119 3.32 19.24 -3.09
N VAL A 120 4.52 18.74 -2.80
CA VAL A 120 5.53 19.48 -2.02
C VAL A 120 6.12 20.63 -2.83
N TYR A 121 6.30 20.46 -4.12
CA TYR A 121 6.80 21.52 -5.00
C TYR A 121 5.86 22.73 -5.00
N TYR A 122 4.56 22.52 -5.21
CA TYR A 122 3.58 23.60 -5.28
C TYR A 122 3.15 24.16 -3.93
N ASN A 123 3.17 23.36 -2.87
CA ASN A 123 2.84 23.81 -1.53
C ASN A 123 4.13 24.11 -0.73
N GLN A 124 4.56 25.37 -0.72
CA GLN A 124 5.81 25.82 -0.08
C GLN A 124 5.84 25.61 1.45
N LYS A 125 4.71 25.27 2.07
CA LYS A 125 4.61 24.96 3.51
C LYS A 125 4.60 23.45 3.79
N SER A 126 4.81 22.62 2.78
CA SER A 126 4.86 21.17 2.91
C SER A 126 6.29 20.65 2.91
N SER A 127 6.45 19.46 3.48
CA SER A 127 7.72 18.72 3.53
C SER A 127 7.51 17.28 3.12
N LEU A 128 8.51 16.66 2.49
CA LEU A 128 8.49 15.24 2.11
C LEU A 128 9.52 14.47 2.94
N TYR A 129 9.09 13.38 3.55
CA TYR A 129 9.95 12.37 4.14
C TYR A 129 9.82 11.08 3.34
N ARG A 130 10.89 10.64 2.70
CA ARG A 130 10.92 9.44 1.86
C ARG A 130 11.78 8.38 2.50
N ILE A 131 11.17 7.29 2.92
CA ILE A 131 11.84 6.18 3.60
C ILE A 131 11.89 4.99 2.65
N HIS A 132 13.06 4.66 2.15
CA HIS A 132 13.29 3.51 1.27
C HIS A 132 14.75 3.09 1.29
N HIS A 133 15.01 1.78 1.34
CA HIS A 133 16.38 1.26 1.43
C HIS A 133 17.24 1.55 0.19
N THR A 134 16.63 1.75 -1.00
CA THR A 134 17.37 2.03 -2.24
C THR A 134 16.93 3.35 -2.87
N PHE A 135 15.63 3.64 -2.90
CA PHE A 135 15.06 4.79 -3.64
C PHE A 135 14.65 5.93 -2.70
N HIS A 136 15.49 6.26 -1.72
CA HIS A 136 15.24 7.33 -0.75
C HIS A 136 15.51 8.73 -1.30
N GLN A 137 16.19 8.86 -2.44
CA GLN A 137 16.58 10.15 -3.01
C GLN A 137 15.39 11.07 -3.28
N VAL A 138 15.54 12.34 -2.99
CA VAL A 138 14.53 13.37 -3.23
C VAL A 138 14.93 14.25 -4.40
N ASN A 139 13.94 14.86 -5.06
CA ASN A 139 14.19 15.79 -6.16
C ASN A 139 14.86 17.06 -5.63
N HIS A 140 15.86 17.57 -6.37
CA HIS A 140 16.62 18.76 -6.01
C HIS A 140 15.74 20.02 -5.84
N GLU A 141 14.64 20.14 -6.60
CA GLU A 141 13.72 21.27 -6.54
C GLU A 141 12.97 21.41 -5.20
N ILE A 142 12.92 20.33 -4.43
CA ILE A 142 12.25 20.27 -3.12
C ILE A 142 13.20 19.87 -1.99
N ALA A 143 14.50 19.75 -2.26
CA ALA A 143 15.49 19.20 -1.33
C ALA A 143 15.55 19.95 0.01
N GLU A 144 15.40 21.29 0.00
CA GLU A 144 15.43 22.09 1.23
C GLU A 144 14.26 21.78 2.20
N ARG A 145 13.21 21.17 1.70
CA ARG A 145 11.99 20.83 2.46
C ARG A 145 11.72 19.34 2.49
N SER A 146 12.72 18.54 2.12
CA SER A 146 12.55 17.09 1.99
C SER A 146 13.73 16.35 2.61
N CYS A 147 13.44 15.17 3.13
CA CYS A 147 14.45 14.28 3.71
C CYS A 147 14.29 12.88 3.10
N GLY A 148 15.40 12.38 2.53
CA GLY A 148 15.49 10.99 2.10
C GLY A 148 16.16 10.16 3.20
N ILE A 149 15.50 9.11 3.65
CA ILE A 149 15.96 8.22 4.72
C ILE A 149 16.26 6.85 4.12
N GLU A 150 17.54 6.47 4.15
CA GLU A 150 17.99 5.16 3.69
C GLU A 150 17.72 4.11 4.76
N ALA A 151 16.52 3.53 4.73
CA ALA A 151 16.10 2.49 5.66
C ALA A 151 15.00 1.61 5.05
N SER A 152 14.86 0.40 5.57
CA SER A 152 13.61 -0.35 5.40
C SER A 152 12.47 0.41 6.10
N ALA A 153 11.38 0.69 5.41
CA ALA A 153 10.24 1.39 6.02
C ALA A 153 9.69 0.64 7.24
N VAL A 154 9.67 -0.70 7.19
CA VAL A 154 9.20 -1.53 8.31
C VAL A 154 10.12 -1.39 9.51
N SER A 155 11.44 -1.53 9.33
CA SER A 155 12.43 -1.38 10.40
C SER A 155 12.38 0.03 10.99
N PHE A 156 12.36 1.06 10.13
CA PHE A 156 12.30 2.45 10.57
C PHE A 156 11.15 2.74 11.53
N PHE A 157 9.93 2.28 11.18
CA PHE A 157 8.77 2.51 12.06
C PHE A 157 8.78 1.61 13.30
N LYS A 158 9.39 0.43 13.24
CA LYS A 158 9.61 -0.42 14.41
C LYS A 158 10.54 0.27 15.40
N ASP A 159 11.70 0.73 14.92
CA ASP A 159 12.72 1.41 15.73
C ASP A 159 12.18 2.72 16.33
N MET A 160 11.36 3.47 15.57
CA MET A 160 10.66 4.65 16.12
C MET A 160 9.73 4.30 17.27
N LYS A 161 9.00 3.19 17.16
CA LYS A 161 8.08 2.73 18.21
C LYS A 161 8.84 2.36 19.47
N ASP A 162 10.00 1.74 19.32
CA ASP A 162 10.84 1.28 20.42
C ASP A 162 11.75 2.41 20.99
N GLY A 163 11.67 3.62 20.42
CA GLY A 163 12.42 4.80 20.85
C GLY A 163 13.88 4.82 20.39
N GLU A 164 14.26 3.97 19.46
CA GLU A 164 15.62 3.82 18.96
C GLU A 164 15.91 4.63 17.68
N ALA A 165 14.88 5.07 16.96
CA ALA A 165 15.07 5.85 15.73
C ALA A 165 15.42 7.30 16.04
N VAL A 166 16.60 7.73 15.61
CA VAL A 166 17.02 9.13 15.61
C VAL A 166 16.83 9.69 14.21
N LEU A 167 16.01 10.73 14.07
CA LEU A 167 15.82 11.49 12.83
C LEU A 167 16.98 12.46 12.60
#